data_a64b08e642281e3cc00f882eff4a4cdd
#
_entry.id   a64b08e642281e3cc00f882eff4a4cdd
#
_cell.length_a   1.000
_cell.length_b   1.000
_cell.length_c   1.000
_cell.angle_alpha   90.00
_cell.angle_beta   90.00
_cell.angle_gamma   90.00
#
_symmetry.space_group_name_H-M   'P 1'
#
loop_
_entity.id
_entity.type
_entity.pdbx_description
1 polymer ?
#
loop_
_entity_poly.entity_id
_entity_poly.type
_entity_poly.pdbx_seq_one_letter_code
_entity_poly.pdbx_strand_id
1 'polypeptide(L)'
;MVVLLERACMFCRRIYWTDWGVEAKIENAALDGTDRRVVINSSLVWPNGLAIDRLERRLYWADAELDRIEMAFVNGSDRRVLVCEDLPYVFGFALLGMHCCFCFSLSRSLLL
;
A
#
# COMPACT_ATOMS: atom_id res chain seq x y z
N MET A 1 5.37 9.61 3.64
CA MET A 1 4.30 9.47 2.63
C MET A 1 4.83 8.75 1.40
N VAL A 2 4.14 7.75 0.94
CA VAL A 2 4.45 7.06 -0.31
C VAL A 2 3.34 7.34 -1.31
N VAL A 3 3.71 7.66 -2.56
CA VAL A 3 2.77 7.99 -3.62
C VAL A 3 2.95 6.99 -4.77
N LEU A 4 1.86 6.39 -5.20
CA LEU A 4 1.79 5.55 -6.38
C LEU A 4 0.89 6.16 -7.44
N LEU A 5 1.40 6.22 -8.66
CA LEU A 5 0.64 6.66 -9.82
C LEU A 5 0.15 5.45 -10.61
N GLU A 6 -1.15 5.18 -10.58
CA GLU A 6 -1.76 4.12 -11.37
C GLU A 6 -2.20 4.66 -12.74
N ARG A 7 -1.37 4.42 -13.75
CA ARG A 7 -1.63 4.91 -15.12
C ARG A 7 -2.23 3.88 -16.07
N ALA A 8 -2.19 2.60 -15.73
CA ALA A 8 -2.42 1.55 -16.72
C ALA A 8 -3.85 1.03 -16.80
N CYS A 9 -4.74 1.45 -15.95
CA CYS A 9 -6.14 1.14 -16.10
C CYS A 9 -6.83 2.31 -16.82
N MET A 10 -7.34 2.08 -18.03
CA MET A 10 -8.10 3.10 -18.78
C MET A 10 -9.32 3.63 -17.99
N PHE A 11 -9.80 2.84 -17.04
CA PHE A 11 -10.95 3.18 -16.19
C PHE A 11 -10.58 3.65 -14.78
N CYS A 12 -9.32 3.51 -14.37
CA CYS A 12 -8.88 3.77 -13.01
C CYS A 12 -7.65 4.66 -12.95
N ARG A 13 -7.64 5.76 -13.69
CA ARG A 13 -6.56 6.75 -13.62
C ARG A 13 -6.60 7.46 -12.27
N ARG A 14 -5.98 6.83 -11.27
CA ARG A 14 -5.94 7.38 -9.91
C ARG A 14 -4.54 7.40 -9.35
N ILE A 15 -4.29 8.35 -8.48
CA ILE A 15 -3.11 8.43 -7.64
C ILE A 15 -3.48 7.84 -6.29
N TYR A 16 -2.63 6.98 -5.76
CA TYR A 16 -2.76 6.44 -4.40
C TYR A 16 -1.58 6.90 -3.56
N TRP A 17 -1.82 7.21 -2.30
CA TRP A 17 -0.77 7.59 -1.37
C TRP A 17 -1.07 7.14 0.05
N THR A 18 0.00 7.02 0.84
CA THR A 18 -0.06 6.81 2.27
C THR A 18 0.19 8.12 3.00
N ASP A 19 -0.53 8.35 4.07
CA ASP A 19 -0.32 9.44 5.01
C ASP A 19 -0.15 8.82 6.40
N TRP A 20 0.98 9.09 7.04
CA TRP A 20 1.29 8.58 8.36
C TRP A 20 1.41 9.69 9.42
N GLY A 21 0.63 10.74 9.24
CA GLY A 21 0.44 11.80 10.23
C GLY A 21 -0.39 11.34 11.44
N VAL A 22 -0.95 12.31 12.16
CA VAL A 22 -1.76 12.05 13.37
C VAL A 22 -2.94 11.12 13.09
N GLU A 23 -3.54 11.23 11.92
CA GLU A 23 -4.59 10.35 11.44
C GLU A 23 -4.11 9.58 10.22
N ALA A 24 -3.37 8.49 10.47
CA ALA A 24 -2.81 7.67 9.40
C ALA A 24 -3.90 7.12 8.50
N LYS A 25 -3.69 7.20 7.18
CA LYS A 25 -4.65 6.76 6.18
C LYS A 25 -3.99 6.45 4.84
N ILE A 26 -4.72 5.70 4.03
CA ILE A 26 -4.43 5.49 2.61
C ILE A 26 -5.56 6.14 1.83
N GLU A 27 -5.21 6.97 0.88
CA GLU A 27 -6.16 7.73 0.07
C GLU A 27 -5.88 7.57 -1.42
N ASN A 28 -6.86 7.92 -2.22
CA ASN A 28 -6.68 8.08 -3.65
C ASN A 28 -7.43 9.32 -4.18
N ALA A 29 -7.07 9.73 -5.36
CA ALA A 29 -7.74 10.79 -6.11
C ALA A 29 -7.60 10.55 -7.62
N ALA A 30 -8.41 11.23 -8.42
CA ALA A 30 -8.20 11.31 -9.85
C ALA A 30 -6.87 12.00 -10.14
N LEU A 31 -6.30 11.80 -11.34
CA LEU A 31 -5.00 12.37 -11.73
C LEU A 31 -4.94 13.91 -11.67
N ASP A 32 -6.08 14.57 -11.82
CA ASP A 32 -6.21 16.03 -11.69
C ASP A 32 -6.41 16.50 -10.24
N GLY A 33 -6.38 15.59 -9.27
CA GLY A 33 -6.57 15.88 -7.85
C GLY A 33 -8.03 15.91 -7.40
N THR A 34 -8.99 15.78 -8.30
CA THR A 34 -10.42 15.73 -7.96
C THR A 34 -10.81 14.35 -7.43
N ASP A 35 -12.03 14.23 -6.90
CA ASP A 35 -12.60 12.97 -6.42
C ASP A 35 -11.69 12.25 -5.41
N ARG A 36 -11.19 12.99 -4.43
CA ARG A 36 -10.37 12.45 -3.34
C ARG A 36 -11.19 11.57 -2.43
N ARG A 37 -10.67 10.38 -2.14
CA ARG A 37 -11.35 9.37 -1.32
C ARG A 37 -10.40 8.75 -0.33
N VAL A 38 -10.90 8.47 0.87
CA VAL A 38 -10.20 7.65 1.85
C VAL A 38 -10.47 6.18 1.53
N VAL A 39 -9.40 5.39 1.41
CA VAL A 39 -9.46 3.95 1.14
C VAL A 39 -9.41 3.17 2.45
N ILE A 40 -8.41 3.46 3.28
CA ILE A 40 -8.20 2.85 4.60
C ILE A 40 -7.90 3.98 5.60
N ASN A 41 -8.57 3.99 6.73
CA ASN A 41 -8.35 4.97 7.80
C ASN A 41 -8.39 4.37 9.22
N SER A 42 -8.24 3.07 9.33
CA SER A 42 -8.23 2.38 10.62
C SER A 42 -7.05 1.44 10.74
N SER A 43 -6.59 1.21 11.97
CA SER A 43 -5.50 0.27 12.27
C SER A 43 -4.27 0.50 11.39
N LEU A 44 -3.87 1.75 11.22
CA LEU A 44 -2.68 2.22 10.54
C LEU A 44 -1.89 3.12 11.49
N VAL A 45 -0.56 3.02 11.46
CA VAL A 45 0.32 3.92 12.21
C VAL A 45 1.37 4.54 11.28
N TRP A 46 2.21 3.72 10.64
CA TRP A 46 3.21 4.17 9.67
C TRP A 46 3.13 3.36 8.37
N PRO A 47 2.08 3.58 7.56
CA PRO A 47 1.96 2.91 6.27
C PRO A 47 2.98 3.50 5.28
N ASN A 48 4.10 2.84 5.12
CA ASN A 48 5.23 3.32 4.32
C ASN A 48 5.30 2.73 2.92
N GLY A 49 5.14 1.42 2.79
CA GLY A 49 5.18 0.77 1.48
C GLY A 49 3.79 0.72 0.87
N LEU A 50 3.69 0.90 -0.44
CA LEU A 50 2.43 0.82 -1.17
C LEU A 50 2.68 0.22 -2.55
N ALA A 51 1.87 -0.77 -2.94
CA ALA A 51 1.91 -1.37 -4.27
C ALA A 51 0.50 -1.74 -4.72
N ILE A 52 0.28 -1.78 -6.03
CA ILE A 52 -1.01 -2.14 -6.62
C ILE A 52 -0.83 -3.28 -7.62
N ASP A 53 -1.57 -4.36 -7.40
CA ASP A 53 -1.79 -5.37 -8.42
C ASP A 53 -2.97 -4.95 -9.30
N ARG A 54 -2.66 -4.67 -10.56
CA ARG A 54 -3.64 -4.16 -11.52
C ARG A 54 -4.62 -5.21 -12.01
N LEU A 55 -4.15 -6.45 -12.10
CA LEU A 55 -4.97 -7.56 -12.58
C LEU A 55 -6.01 -7.96 -11.54
N GLU A 56 -5.57 -8.12 -10.32
CA GLU A 56 -6.43 -8.50 -9.19
C GLU A 56 -7.14 -7.32 -8.55
N ARG A 57 -6.78 -6.07 -8.92
CA ARG A 57 -7.26 -4.84 -8.29
C ARG A 57 -7.05 -4.82 -6.78
N ARG A 58 -5.87 -5.27 -6.36
CA ARG A 58 -5.46 -5.34 -4.96
C ARG A 58 -4.45 -4.26 -4.65
N LEU A 59 -4.66 -3.64 -3.51
CA LEU A 59 -3.74 -2.71 -2.88
C LEU A 59 -2.99 -3.44 -1.77
N TYR A 60 -1.67 -3.26 -1.74
CA TYR A 60 -0.79 -3.82 -0.71
C TYR A 60 -0.05 -2.69 -0.03
N TRP A 61 0.08 -2.76 1.29
CA TRP A 61 0.86 -1.80 2.05
C TRP A 61 1.61 -2.47 3.18
N ALA A 62 2.71 -1.84 3.59
CA ALA A 62 3.48 -2.23 4.76
C ALA A 62 3.37 -1.14 5.82
N ASP A 63 3.08 -1.52 7.03
CA ASP A 63 3.08 -0.62 8.18
C ASP A 63 4.32 -0.89 9.02
N ALA A 64 5.22 0.08 9.11
CA ALA A 64 6.51 -0.07 9.76
C ALA A 64 6.40 -0.11 11.29
N GLU A 65 5.39 0.48 11.89
CA GLU A 65 5.17 0.42 13.34
C GLU A 65 4.42 -0.85 13.76
N LEU A 66 3.47 -1.28 12.93
CA LEU A 66 2.69 -2.48 13.21
C LEU A 66 3.39 -3.76 12.72
N ASP A 67 4.56 -3.64 12.07
CA ASP A 67 5.38 -4.74 11.55
C ASP A 67 4.57 -5.74 10.72
N ARG A 68 3.76 -5.24 9.80
CA ARG A 68 2.92 -6.12 8.99
C ARG A 68 2.73 -5.61 7.57
N ILE A 69 2.47 -6.56 6.68
CA ILE A 69 2.01 -6.31 5.32
C ILE A 69 0.55 -6.73 5.23
N GLU A 70 -0.26 -5.86 4.68
CA GLU A 70 -1.68 -6.09 4.48
C GLU A 70 -2.07 -5.87 3.02
N MET A 71 -3.22 -6.39 2.65
CA MET A 71 -3.85 -6.14 1.37
C MET A 71 -5.33 -5.86 1.51
N ALA A 72 -5.88 -5.21 0.52
CA ALA A 72 -7.31 -5.01 0.34
C ALA A 72 -7.62 -4.85 -1.16
N PHE A 73 -8.88 -4.87 -1.54
CA PHE A 73 -9.24 -4.33 -2.84
C PHE A 73 -8.96 -2.83 -2.90
N VAL A 74 -8.81 -2.29 -4.09
CA VAL A 74 -8.50 -0.87 -4.29
C VAL A 74 -9.56 0.09 -3.73
N ASN A 75 -10.74 -0.40 -3.42
CA ASN A 75 -11.79 0.34 -2.69
C ASN A 75 -11.73 0.18 -1.16
N GLY A 76 -10.77 -0.58 -0.64
CA GLY A 76 -10.60 -0.82 0.79
C GLY A 76 -11.33 -2.04 1.35
N SER A 77 -12.16 -2.70 0.56
CA SER A 77 -12.87 -3.91 1.00
C SER A 77 -11.98 -5.15 1.04
N ASP A 78 -12.42 -6.18 1.72
CA ASP A 78 -11.71 -7.47 1.87
C ASP A 78 -10.26 -7.31 2.36
N ARG A 79 -10.08 -6.49 3.39
CA ARG A 79 -8.78 -6.24 4.02
C ARG A 79 -8.28 -7.48 4.74
N ARG A 80 -7.01 -7.84 4.49
CA ARG A 80 -6.36 -9.02 5.09
C ARG A 80 -4.93 -8.71 5.48
N VAL A 81 -4.48 -9.26 6.61
CA VAL A 81 -3.07 -9.29 6.99
C VAL A 81 -2.40 -10.46 6.28
N LEU A 82 -1.31 -10.19 5.58
CA LEU A 82 -0.53 -11.21 4.87
C LEU A 82 0.65 -11.71 5.70
N VAL A 83 1.41 -10.78 6.27
CA VAL A 83 2.62 -11.07 7.05
C VAL A 83 2.62 -10.15 8.25
N CYS A 84 2.86 -10.70 9.44
CA CYS A 84 2.90 -9.93 10.69
C CYS A 84 4.02 -10.35 11.64
N GLU A 85 5.02 -11.11 11.17
CA GLU A 85 6.12 -11.61 12.00
C GLU A 85 7.48 -11.29 11.37
N ASP A 86 8.45 -10.94 12.22
CA ASP A 86 9.87 -10.77 11.88
C ASP A 86 10.14 -9.82 10.69
N LEU A 87 9.30 -8.81 10.51
CA LEU A 87 9.55 -7.78 9.52
C LEU A 87 10.45 -6.69 10.12
N PRO A 88 11.69 -6.51 9.63
CA PRO A 88 12.44 -5.32 9.96
C PRO A 88 11.70 -4.09 9.40
N TYR A 89 11.95 -2.90 9.95
CA TYR A 89 11.34 -1.65 9.48
C TYR A 89 11.21 -1.61 7.95
N VAL A 90 10.00 -1.77 7.46
CA VAL A 90 9.72 -1.79 6.03
C VAL A 90 9.43 -0.38 5.55
N PHE A 91 10.28 0.15 4.68
CA PHE A 91 10.09 1.47 4.06
C PHE A 91 9.42 1.40 2.70
N GLY A 92 9.51 0.25 2.05
CA GLY A 92 8.87 0.05 0.77
C GLY A 92 8.98 -1.40 0.33
N PHE A 93 8.14 -1.77 -0.62
CA PHE A 93 8.18 -3.06 -1.27
C PHE A 93 7.62 -2.93 -2.69
N ALA A 94 7.89 -3.92 -3.52
CA ALA A 94 7.35 -4.01 -4.87
C ALA A 94 6.78 -5.41 -5.12
N LEU A 95 5.74 -5.48 -5.93
CA LEU A 95 5.19 -6.74 -6.40
C LEU A 95 6.03 -7.24 -7.58
N LEU A 96 6.49 -8.49 -7.49
CA LEU A 96 7.16 -9.19 -8.57
C LEU A 96 6.29 -10.36 -9.04
N GLY A 97 5.64 -10.20 -10.19
CA GLY A 97 4.69 -11.19 -10.67
C GLY A 97 3.49 -11.34 -9.74
N MET A 98 2.79 -12.47 -9.85
CA MET A 98 1.54 -12.68 -9.12
C MET A 98 1.71 -13.15 -7.66
N HIS A 99 2.93 -13.46 -7.21
CA HIS A 99 3.11 -14.15 -5.92
C HIS A 99 4.32 -13.73 -5.09
N CYS A 100 5.10 -12.74 -5.50
CA CYS A 100 6.30 -12.33 -4.78
C CYS A 100 6.28 -10.84 -4.44
N CYS A 101 6.45 -10.53 -3.16
CA CYS A 101 6.67 -9.17 -2.67
C CYS A 101 8.13 -9.01 -2.25
N PHE A 102 8.79 -7.95 -2.71
CA PHE A 102 10.06 -7.51 -2.15
C PHE A 102 9.82 -6.44 -1.10
N CYS A 103 10.32 -6.67 0.09
CA CYS A 103 10.33 -5.66 1.14
C CYS A 103 11.72 -5.04 1.23
N PHE A 104 11.76 -3.70 1.23
CA PHE A 104 12.99 -2.95 1.45
C PHE A 104 12.94 -2.33 2.83
N SER A 105 13.93 -2.64 3.66
CA SER A 105 14.19 -1.92 4.90
C SER A 105 15.49 -1.12 4.77
N LEU A 106 15.74 -0.20 5.71
CA LEU A 106 17.02 0.52 5.77
C LEU A 106 18.24 -0.41 5.91
N SER A 107 18.05 -1.67 6.29
CA SER A 107 19.14 -2.62 6.57
C SER A 107 19.10 -3.90 5.73
N ARG A 108 17.98 -4.27 5.12
CA ARG A 108 17.86 -5.53 4.36
C ARG A 108 16.71 -5.49 3.34
N SER A 109 16.92 -6.18 2.22
CA SER A 109 15.84 -6.58 1.32
C SER A 109 15.35 -7.97 1.72
N LEU A 110 14.05 -8.14 1.82
CA LEU A 110 13.40 -9.43 2.08
C LEU A 110 12.59 -9.84 0.86
N LEU A 111 12.79 -11.07 0.43
CA LEU A 111 11.97 -11.73 -0.58
C LEU A 111 10.85 -12.47 0.15
N LEU A 112 9.61 -12.12 -0.13
CA LEU A 112 8.43 -12.78 0.39
C LEU A 112 7.74 -13.61 -0.69
#